data_d86bca79c045b1f5160d3b08451d4cf8
#
_entry.id   d86bca79c045b1f5160d3b08451d4cf8
#
_cell.length_a   1.000
_cell.length_b   1.000
_cell.length_c   1.000
_cell.angle_alpha   90.00
_cell.angle_beta   90.00
_cell.angle_gamma   90.00
#
_symmetry.space_group_name_H-M   'P 1'
#
loop_
_entity.id
_entity.type
_entity.pdbx_description
1 polymer ?
#
loop_
_entity_poly.entity_id
_entity_poly.type
_entity_poly.pdbx_seq_one_letter_code
_entity_poly.pdbx_strand_id
1 'polypeptide(L)'
;MINSAGQDNHFTDPLANEQLSAQGYAALNAALSPDVAVLEGGYSIRGALPYVNLGICLALAGLPADDIREPDWTPASTRQAPEIGEYIRRLGAKVLYQYMNPPSHPTEGEEKDGFWTRRKSIFYDTDYIQEHQTESWGICPDCHGLGVIETQSSKVPLSYCVLIPRGVCPRCREKAAGLLDRAKRSGRYAHILCIDEDSTRNTPKKPWPLKEKIWR
;
A
#
# COMPACT_ATOMS: atom_id res chain seq x y z
N MET A 1 6.19 11.66 -12.94
CA MET A 1 5.97 10.43 -12.14
C MET A 1 7.31 9.89 -11.67
N ILE A 2 7.40 9.42 -10.40
CA ILE A 2 8.62 8.75 -9.90
C ILE A 2 8.29 7.26 -9.79
N ASN A 3 9.13 6.41 -10.38
CA ASN A 3 9.04 4.95 -10.25
C ASN A 3 10.05 4.47 -9.20
N SER A 4 9.57 3.84 -8.13
CA SER A 4 10.37 3.09 -7.15
C SER A 4 10.59 1.69 -7.74
N ALA A 5 11.69 1.55 -8.50
CA ALA A 5 11.93 0.42 -9.39
C ALA A 5 12.68 -0.70 -8.67
N GLY A 6 11.97 -1.46 -7.83
CA GLY A 6 12.49 -2.69 -7.23
C GLY A 6 12.74 -3.76 -8.28
N GLN A 7 13.86 -4.47 -8.18
CA GLN A 7 14.31 -5.47 -9.15
C GLN A 7 14.23 -6.89 -8.59
N ASP A 8 13.72 -7.04 -7.40
CA ASP A 8 13.52 -8.31 -6.69
C ASP A 8 12.41 -9.19 -7.29
N ASN A 9 11.60 -8.65 -8.19
CA ASN A 9 10.63 -9.44 -8.97
C ASN A 9 11.27 -10.19 -10.17
N HIS A 10 12.59 -10.14 -10.33
CA HIS A 10 13.28 -10.82 -11.41
C HIS A 10 13.36 -12.34 -11.16
N PHE A 11 13.24 -13.16 -12.23
CA PHE A 11 13.18 -14.62 -12.13
C PHE A 11 14.44 -15.28 -11.50
N THR A 12 15.55 -14.56 -11.37
CA THR A 12 16.77 -15.02 -10.68
C THR A 12 16.91 -14.47 -9.27
N ASP A 13 15.94 -13.68 -8.79
CA ASP A 13 16.06 -13.10 -7.45
C ASP A 13 15.87 -14.18 -6.37
N PRO A 14 16.72 -14.18 -5.33
CA PRO A 14 16.65 -15.20 -4.29
C PRO A 14 15.57 -14.96 -3.24
N LEU A 15 14.94 -13.79 -3.20
CA LEU A 15 14.00 -13.40 -2.15
C LEU A 15 12.56 -13.34 -2.60
N ALA A 16 12.30 -12.88 -3.82
CA ALA A 16 10.95 -12.82 -4.37
C ALA A 16 10.62 -14.03 -5.26
N ASN A 17 9.34 -14.23 -5.51
CA ASN A 17 8.82 -15.35 -6.29
C ASN A 17 8.20 -14.96 -7.63
N GLU A 18 8.24 -13.69 -7.98
CA GLU A 18 7.85 -13.21 -9.29
C GLU A 18 8.89 -13.60 -10.34
N GLN A 19 8.47 -13.63 -11.60
CA GLN A 19 9.32 -14.12 -12.68
C GLN A 19 9.35 -13.16 -13.85
N LEU A 20 9.69 -11.89 -13.58
CA LEU A 20 9.91 -10.92 -14.63
C LEU A 20 11.31 -11.10 -15.24
N SER A 21 11.40 -10.83 -16.56
CA SER A 21 12.67 -10.67 -17.26
C SER A 21 13.09 -9.19 -17.33
N ALA A 22 14.32 -8.91 -17.70
CA ALA A 22 14.79 -7.55 -17.93
C ALA A 22 14.00 -6.85 -19.06
N GLN A 23 13.59 -7.58 -20.09
CA GLN A 23 12.67 -7.07 -21.11
C GLN A 23 11.29 -6.73 -20.52
N GLY A 24 10.79 -7.54 -19.58
CA GLY A 24 9.56 -7.26 -18.85
C GLY A 24 9.66 -5.96 -18.03
N TYR A 25 10.77 -5.73 -17.35
CA TYR A 25 11.02 -4.47 -16.66
C TYR A 25 11.11 -3.28 -17.60
N ALA A 26 11.78 -3.42 -18.75
CA ALA A 26 11.82 -2.40 -19.76
C ALA A 26 10.44 -2.04 -20.28
N ALA A 27 9.62 -3.05 -20.61
CA ALA A 27 8.24 -2.86 -21.06
C ALA A 27 7.37 -2.17 -20.01
N LEU A 28 7.50 -2.55 -18.74
CA LEU A 28 6.81 -1.91 -17.63
C LEU A 28 7.19 -0.43 -17.49
N ASN A 29 8.49 -0.12 -17.51
CA ASN A 29 8.97 1.26 -17.41
C ASN A 29 8.56 2.09 -18.64
N ALA A 30 8.60 1.54 -19.82
CA ALA A 30 8.11 2.20 -21.03
C ALA A 30 6.61 2.53 -20.95
N ALA A 31 5.79 1.60 -20.42
CA ALA A 31 4.36 1.82 -20.24
C ALA A 31 4.06 2.86 -19.15
N LEU A 32 4.82 2.88 -18.05
CA LEU A 32 4.68 3.86 -16.97
C LEU A 32 5.19 5.24 -17.37
N SER A 33 6.18 5.31 -18.26
CA SER A 33 6.81 6.56 -18.73
C SER A 33 7.19 7.50 -17.57
N PRO A 34 7.97 7.05 -16.57
CA PRO A 34 8.32 7.87 -15.42
C PRO A 34 9.37 8.92 -15.78
N ASP A 35 9.34 10.07 -15.09
CA ASP A 35 10.37 11.11 -15.20
C ASP A 35 11.69 10.70 -14.50
N VAL A 36 11.55 9.86 -13.46
CA VAL A 36 12.66 9.37 -12.63
C VAL A 36 12.37 7.94 -12.22
N ALA A 37 13.39 7.08 -12.31
CA ALA A 37 13.37 5.74 -11.71
C ALA A 37 14.42 5.68 -10.59
N VAL A 38 13.97 5.28 -9.38
CA VAL A 38 14.84 5.09 -8.21
C VAL A 38 15.00 3.59 -7.99
N LEU A 39 16.25 3.13 -7.87
CA LEU A 39 16.53 1.73 -7.57
C LEU A 39 16.13 1.41 -6.13
N GLU A 40 15.49 0.27 -5.96
CA GLU A 40 15.06 -0.26 -4.66
C GLU A 40 15.62 -1.69 -4.47
N GLY A 41 14.82 -2.63 -3.97
CA GLY A 41 15.22 -4.02 -3.84
C GLY A 41 15.72 -4.66 -5.13
N GLY A 42 16.54 -5.67 -5.00
CA GLY A 42 17.14 -6.43 -6.10
C GLY A 42 18.42 -7.08 -5.63
N TYR A 43 18.37 -8.38 -5.43
CA TYR A 43 19.42 -9.13 -4.71
C TYR A 43 20.18 -10.09 -5.60
N SER A 44 19.76 -10.26 -6.84
CA SER A 44 20.48 -11.02 -7.87
C SER A 44 21.51 -10.13 -8.61
N ILE A 45 22.66 -9.93 -7.97
CA ILE A 45 23.69 -8.97 -8.41
C ILE A 45 24.20 -9.29 -9.83
N ARG A 46 24.40 -10.55 -10.15
CA ARG A 46 24.93 -10.98 -11.45
C ARG A 46 23.86 -11.32 -12.48
N GLY A 47 22.75 -11.88 -12.02
CA GLY A 47 21.67 -12.36 -12.88
C GLY A 47 20.68 -11.27 -13.29
N ALA A 48 20.36 -10.35 -12.39
CA ALA A 48 19.32 -9.34 -12.62
C ALA A 48 19.88 -7.94 -12.86
N LEU A 49 20.65 -7.40 -11.89
CA LEU A 49 20.98 -5.96 -11.84
C LEU A 49 21.52 -5.39 -13.15
N PRO A 50 22.50 -5.99 -13.87
CA PRO A 50 23.03 -5.39 -15.10
C PRO A 50 21.99 -5.28 -16.20
N TYR A 51 21.16 -6.31 -16.35
CA TYR A 51 20.19 -6.43 -17.45
C TYR A 51 18.93 -5.60 -17.17
N VAL A 52 18.43 -5.64 -15.95
CA VAL A 52 17.25 -4.85 -15.56
C VAL A 52 17.57 -3.36 -15.57
N ASN A 53 18.73 -2.96 -15.02
CA ASN A 53 19.16 -1.56 -15.09
C ASN A 53 19.29 -1.07 -16.53
N LEU A 54 19.87 -1.88 -17.41
CA LEU A 54 19.95 -1.56 -18.84
C LEU A 54 18.53 -1.39 -19.42
N GLY A 55 17.62 -2.30 -19.12
CA GLY A 55 16.22 -2.22 -19.58
C GLY A 55 15.50 -0.96 -19.11
N ILE A 56 15.66 -0.59 -17.85
CA ILE A 56 15.10 0.65 -17.29
C ILE A 56 15.69 1.88 -17.98
N CYS A 57 17.02 1.90 -18.15
CA CYS A 57 17.69 3.03 -18.83
C CYS A 57 17.25 3.17 -20.30
N LEU A 58 17.13 2.08 -21.03
CA LEU A 58 16.63 2.09 -22.42
C LEU A 58 15.18 2.59 -22.47
N ALA A 59 14.32 2.13 -21.57
CA ALA A 59 12.94 2.59 -21.50
C ALA A 59 12.84 4.10 -21.21
N LEU A 60 13.63 4.61 -20.25
CA LEU A 60 13.68 6.04 -19.93
C LEU A 60 14.22 6.88 -21.12
N ALA A 61 15.13 6.32 -21.90
CA ALA A 61 15.66 6.94 -23.12
C ALA A 61 14.73 6.83 -24.33
N GLY A 62 13.62 6.11 -24.24
CA GLY A 62 12.73 5.82 -25.37
C GLY A 62 13.37 4.90 -26.43
N LEU A 63 14.33 4.08 -26.01
CA LEU A 63 15.05 3.15 -26.89
C LEU A 63 14.49 1.73 -26.78
N PRO A 64 14.57 0.92 -27.84
CA PRO A 64 14.12 -0.47 -27.82
C PRO A 64 15.00 -1.32 -26.87
N ALA A 65 14.38 -2.27 -26.20
CA ALA A 65 15.03 -3.17 -25.26
C ALA A 65 15.01 -4.66 -25.72
N ASP A 66 14.58 -4.91 -26.95
CA ASP A 66 14.38 -6.26 -27.50
C ASP A 66 15.70 -7.05 -27.61
N ASP A 67 16.83 -6.37 -27.67
CA ASP A 67 18.15 -6.98 -27.79
C ASP A 67 18.82 -7.35 -26.44
N ILE A 68 18.16 -7.05 -25.32
CA ILE A 68 18.66 -7.51 -24.03
C ILE A 68 18.65 -9.03 -24.01
N ARG A 69 19.81 -9.62 -23.75
CA ARG A 69 19.96 -11.08 -23.60
C ARG A 69 20.48 -11.41 -22.20
N GLU A 70 19.64 -12.12 -21.46
CA GLU A 70 19.94 -12.54 -20.10
C GLU A 70 20.53 -13.97 -20.17
N PRO A 71 21.67 -14.25 -19.49
CA PRO A 71 22.38 -15.53 -19.66
C PRO A 71 21.53 -16.74 -19.31
N ASP A 72 20.73 -16.65 -18.27
CA ASP A 72 19.95 -17.76 -17.72
C ASP A 72 18.47 -17.73 -18.14
N TRP A 73 18.09 -16.78 -19.02
CA TRP A 73 16.71 -16.66 -19.44
C TRP A 73 16.36 -17.71 -20.53
N THR A 74 15.24 -18.35 -20.31
CA THR A 74 14.57 -19.19 -21.30
C THR A 74 13.08 -18.83 -21.36
N PRO A 75 12.34 -19.16 -22.42
CA PRO A 75 10.89 -18.97 -22.45
C PRO A 75 10.14 -19.65 -21.31
N ALA A 76 10.75 -20.68 -20.69
CA ALA A 76 10.18 -21.37 -19.53
C ALA A 76 10.38 -20.59 -18.22
N SER A 77 11.45 -19.78 -18.11
CA SER A 77 11.81 -19.05 -16.88
C SER A 77 10.75 -18.03 -16.46
N THR A 78 10.02 -17.49 -17.41
CA THR A 78 8.98 -16.46 -17.18
C THR A 78 7.60 -16.95 -17.63
N ARG A 79 7.44 -18.26 -17.83
CA ARG A 79 6.18 -18.82 -18.30
C ARG A 79 5.16 -18.90 -17.18
N GLN A 80 4.04 -18.26 -17.39
CA GLN A 80 2.92 -18.26 -16.46
C GLN A 80 1.86 -19.29 -16.88
N ALA A 81 1.23 -19.94 -15.88
CA ALA A 81 0.09 -20.82 -16.15
C ALA A 81 -1.08 -20.02 -16.74
N PRO A 82 -1.80 -20.55 -17.75
CA PRO A 82 -2.91 -19.84 -18.40
C PRO A 82 -3.98 -19.33 -17.44
N GLU A 83 -4.27 -20.09 -16.37
CA GLU A 83 -5.28 -19.77 -15.36
C GLU A 83 -4.89 -18.52 -14.57
N ILE A 84 -3.59 -18.33 -14.29
CA ILE A 84 -3.06 -17.15 -13.63
C ILE A 84 -3.17 -15.95 -14.55
N GLY A 85 -2.84 -16.11 -15.83
CA GLY A 85 -2.99 -15.06 -16.83
C GLY A 85 -4.45 -14.60 -16.97
N GLU A 86 -5.40 -15.52 -16.93
CA GLU A 86 -6.83 -15.20 -16.96
C GLU A 86 -7.26 -14.47 -15.67
N TYR A 87 -6.80 -14.93 -14.52
CA TYR A 87 -7.06 -14.27 -13.24
C TYR A 87 -6.56 -12.83 -13.24
N ILE A 88 -5.31 -12.59 -13.68
CA ILE A 88 -4.72 -11.24 -13.77
C ILE A 88 -5.51 -10.33 -14.70
N ARG A 89 -5.93 -10.83 -15.87
CA ARG A 89 -6.77 -10.05 -16.80
C ARG A 89 -8.10 -9.63 -16.17
N ARG A 90 -8.78 -10.56 -15.48
CA ARG A 90 -10.04 -10.26 -14.77
C ARG A 90 -9.84 -9.29 -13.61
N LEU A 91 -8.77 -9.47 -12.85
CA LEU A 91 -8.42 -8.56 -11.76
C LEU A 91 -8.12 -7.15 -12.29
N GLY A 92 -7.32 -7.04 -13.35
CA GLY A 92 -7.00 -5.77 -13.99
C GLY A 92 -8.25 -5.06 -14.51
N ALA A 93 -9.15 -5.79 -15.18
CA ALA A 93 -10.43 -5.25 -15.64
C ALA A 93 -11.30 -4.75 -14.48
N LYS A 94 -11.36 -5.50 -13.36
CA LYS A 94 -12.09 -5.10 -12.15
C LYS A 94 -11.50 -3.83 -11.53
N VAL A 95 -10.18 -3.78 -11.38
CA VAL A 95 -9.49 -2.61 -10.81
C VAL A 95 -9.71 -1.37 -11.67
N LEU A 96 -9.56 -1.51 -13.00
CA LEU A 96 -9.81 -0.41 -13.93
C LEU A 96 -11.27 0.07 -13.88
N TYR A 97 -12.23 -0.86 -13.85
CA TYR A 97 -13.63 -0.52 -13.67
C TYR A 97 -13.91 0.25 -12.39
N GLN A 98 -13.34 -0.17 -11.26
CA GLN A 98 -13.48 0.51 -9.98
C GLN A 98 -12.81 1.89 -9.96
N TYR A 99 -11.66 2.03 -10.65
CA TYR A 99 -10.98 3.31 -10.81
C TYR A 99 -11.84 4.30 -11.62
N MET A 100 -12.44 3.83 -12.71
CA MET A 100 -13.29 4.66 -13.56
C MET A 100 -14.67 4.94 -12.96
N ASN A 101 -15.14 4.08 -12.05
CA ASN A 101 -16.43 4.15 -11.39
C ASN A 101 -16.25 3.97 -9.87
N PRO A 102 -15.62 4.94 -9.18
CA PRO A 102 -15.40 4.82 -7.74
C PRO A 102 -16.76 4.72 -7.04
N PRO A 103 -16.95 3.69 -6.18
CA PRO A 103 -18.18 3.57 -5.42
C PRO A 103 -18.36 4.76 -4.49
N SER A 104 -19.58 5.24 -4.34
CA SER A 104 -19.93 6.30 -3.40
C SER A 104 -19.73 5.89 -1.93
N HIS A 105 -19.70 4.57 -1.69
CA HIS A 105 -19.47 3.95 -0.37
C HIS A 105 -18.54 2.74 -0.52
N PRO A 106 -17.81 2.34 0.54
CA PRO A 106 -17.06 1.08 0.54
C PRO A 106 -17.99 -0.10 0.20
N THR A 107 -17.53 -0.99 -0.67
CA THR A 107 -18.33 -2.13 -1.17
C THR A 107 -18.53 -3.24 -0.14
N GLU A 108 -17.75 -3.23 0.94
CA GLU A 108 -17.81 -4.22 2.02
C GLU A 108 -18.02 -3.50 3.35
N GLY A 109 -19.05 -3.89 4.10
CA GLY A 109 -19.35 -3.32 5.41
C GLY A 109 -20.85 -3.10 5.63
N GLU A 110 -21.17 -2.55 6.78
CA GLU A 110 -22.52 -2.25 7.23
C GLU A 110 -22.63 -0.78 7.63
N GLU A 111 -23.77 -0.17 7.31
CA GLU A 111 -24.10 1.15 7.83
C GLU A 111 -24.68 1.01 9.23
N LYS A 112 -24.04 1.67 10.21
CA LYS A 112 -24.52 1.71 11.58
C LYS A 112 -24.17 3.06 12.23
N ASP A 113 -25.16 3.68 12.87
CA ASP A 113 -24.97 4.92 13.65
C ASP A 113 -24.33 6.07 12.85
N GLY A 114 -24.60 6.15 11.54
CA GLY A 114 -24.03 7.14 10.62
C GLY A 114 -22.56 6.88 10.29
N PHE A 115 -22.12 5.64 10.40
CA PHE A 115 -20.83 5.16 9.94
C PHE A 115 -21.00 3.96 9.02
N TRP A 116 -20.18 3.89 8.01
CA TRP A 116 -19.94 2.69 7.24
C TRP A 116 -18.82 1.89 7.89
N THR A 117 -19.10 0.71 8.40
CA THR A 117 -18.17 -0.08 9.20
C THR A 117 -17.84 -1.40 8.51
N ARG A 118 -16.56 -1.75 8.44
CA ARG A 118 -16.08 -3.05 7.99
C ARG A 118 -15.05 -3.63 8.95
N ARG A 119 -14.91 -4.96 8.92
CA ARG A 119 -13.86 -5.69 9.64
C ARG A 119 -12.89 -6.29 8.65
N LYS A 120 -11.62 -6.29 8.99
CA LYS A 120 -10.57 -6.99 8.24
C LYS A 120 -9.55 -7.62 9.16
N SER A 121 -8.93 -8.67 8.67
CA SER A 121 -7.80 -9.32 9.33
C SER A 121 -6.60 -9.21 8.41
N ILE A 122 -5.45 -8.85 8.97
CA ILE A 122 -4.19 -8.67 8.24
C ILE A 122 -3.18 -9.62 8.88
N PHE A 123 -2.50 -10.39 8.05
CA PHE A 123 -1.38 -11.21 8.47
C PHE A 123 -0.10 -10.60 7.91
N TYR A 124 0.83 -10.31 8.81
CA TYR A 124 2.19 -9.90 8.48
C TYR A 124 3.10 -11.10 8.69
N ASP A 125 3.79 -11.52 7.64
CA ASP A 125 4.74 -12.63 7.67
C ASP A 125 5.96 -12.33 8.55
N THR A 126 6.38 -11.06 8.60
CA THR A 126 7.37 -10.59 9.55
C THR A 126 6.84 -10.71 10.97
N ASP A 127 7.54 -11.49 11.80
CA ASP A 127 7.16 -11.78 13.20
C ASP A 127 5.80 -12.50 13.37
N TYR A 128 5.20 -13.02 12.32
CA TYR A 128 3.91 -13.73 12.35
C TYR A 128 2.80 -12.95 13.07
N ILE A 129 2.70 -11.65 12.77
CA ILE A 129 1.72 -10.79 13.42
C ILE A 129 0.35 -10.97 12.77
N GLN A 130 -0.62 -11.32 13.58
CA GLN A 130 -2.04 -11.30 13.19
C GLN A 130 -2.69 -10.04 13.75
N GLU A 131 -3.25 -9.22 12.87
CA GLU A 131 -3.95 -7.98 13.22
C GLU A 131 -5.43 -8.07 12.85
N HIS A 132 -6.30 -7.57 13.71
CA HIS A 132 -7.73 -7.42 13.48
C HIS A 132 -8.10 -5.95 13.58
N GLN A 133 -8.73 -5.43 12.52
CA GLN A 133 -9.17 -4.04 12.45
C GLN A 133 -10.69 -3.95 12.27
N THR A 134 -11.29 -3.00 12.97
CA THR A 134 -12.61 -2.47 12.66
C THR A 134 -12.44 -1.04 12.16
N GLU A 135 -12.75 -0.81 10.88
CA GLU A 135 -12.69 0.50 10.25
C GLU A 135 -14.09 1.05 10.12
N SER A 136 -14.31 2.28 10.58
CA SER A 136 -15.59 2.97 10.49
C SER A 136 -15.41 4.34 9.84
N TRP A 137 -16.12 4.59 8.76
CA TRP A 137 -16.09 5.85 8.02
C TRP A 137 -17.39 6.60 8.19
N GLY A 138 -17.32 7.81 8.73
CA GLY A 138 -18.49 8.65 8.97
C GLY A 138 -19.17 9.08 7.68
N ILE A 139 -20.47 8.87 7.60
CA ILE A 139 -21.30 9.34 6.49
C ILE A 139 -21.64 10.80 6.77
N CYS A 140 -21.26 11.70 5.87
CA CYS A 140 -21.53 13.12 6.00
C CYS A 140 -21.99 13.69 4.65
N PRO A 141 -23.10 14.43 4.61
CA PRO A 141 -23.58 15.06 3.39
C PRO A 141 -22.74 16.28 2.96
N ASP A 142 -21.96 16.86 3.88
CA ASP A 142 -21.23 18.11 3.64
C ASP A 142 -19.75 17.91 3.35
N CYS A 143 -19.21 16.71 3.63
CA CYS A 143 -17.79 16.38 3.40
C CYS A 143 -17.58 14.87 3.30
N HIS A 144 -16.33 14.43 3.15
CA HIS A 144 -15.98 12.99 3.09
C HIS A 144 -16.08 12.25 4.44
N GLY A 145 -16.53 12.93 5.51
CA GLY A 145 -16.61 12.34 6.84
C GLY A 145 -15.25 12.22 7.53
N LEU A 146 -15.22 11.42 8.58
CA LEU A 146 -14.02 11.09 9.36
C LEU A 146 -13.87 9.58 9.44
N GLY A 147 -12.63 9.11 9.66
CA GLY A 147 -12.35 7.69 9.87
C GLY A 147 -12.11 7.37 11.33
N VAL A 148 -12.52 6.18 11.73
CA VAL A 148 -12.19 5.58 13.03
C VAL A 148 -11.64 4.19 12.77
N ILE A 149 -10.51 3.85 13.38
CA ILE A 149 -9.92 2.53 13.33
C ILE A 149 -9.72 2.03 14.75
N GLU A 150 -10.38 0.93 15.08
CA GLU A 150 -10.04 0.11 16.25
C GLU A 150 -9.19 -1.04 15.76
N THR A 151 -8.02 -1.24 16.37
CA THR A 151 -7.11 -2.31 15.96
C THR A 151 -6.51 -3.01 17.17
N GLN A 152 -6.29 -4.31 17.02
CA GLN A 152 -5.57 -5.16 17.96
C GLN A 152 -4.75 -6.18 17.19
N SER A 153 -3.54 -6.45 17.64
CA SER A 153 -2.72 -7.51 17.07
C SER A 153 -2.18 -8.47 18.13
N SER A 154 -1.50 -9.53 17.69
CA SER A 154 -0.79 -10.45 18.60
C SER A 154 0.36 -9.78 19.36
N LYS A 155 0.80 -8.59 18.91
CA LYS A 155 1.92 -7.82 19.52
C LYS A 155 1.48 -6.52 20.18
N VAL A 156 0.37 -5.94 19.74
CA VAL A 156 -0.10 -4.63 20.18
C VAL A 156 -1.51 -4.75 20.74
N PRO A 157 -1.75 -4.27 21.98
CA PRO A 157 -3.07 -4.31 22.57
C PRO A 157 -4.06 -3.40 21.85
N LEU A 158 -5.34 -3.50 22.21
CA LEU A 158 -6.41 -2.75 21.60
C LEU A 158 -6.10 -1.25 21.56
N SER A 159 -6.09 -0.70 20.37
CA SER A 159 -5.73 0.67 20.05
C SER A 159 -6.85 1.36 19.26
N TYR A 160 -6.93 2.68 19.35
CA TYR A 160 -7.95 3.49 18.74
C TYR A 160 -7.35 4.65 17.97
N CYS A 161 -7.76 4.86 16.73
CA CYS A 161 -7.30 5.97 15.91
C CYS A 161 -8.49 6.72 15.31
N VAL A 162 -8.47 8.05 15.39
CA VAL A 162 -9.36 8.92 14.64
C VAL A 162 -8.59 9.58 13.52
N LEU A 163 -9.09 9.41 12.29
CA LEU A 163 -8.57 10.03 11.08
C LEU A 163 -9.46 11.21 10.71
N ILE A 164 -8.87 12.37 10.59
CA ILE A 164 -9.53 13.59 10.14
C ILE A 164 -8.97 13.95 8.77
N PRO A 165 -9.65 13.55 7.68
CA PRO A 165 -9.21 13.87 6.32
C PRO A 165 -9.14 15.36 6.07
N ARG A 166 -8.42 15.74 5.03
CA ARG A 166 -8.30 17.12 4.60
C ARG A 166 -9.67 17.68 4.18
N GLY A 167 -9.96 18.91 4.59
CA GLY A 167 -11.20 19.58 4.22
C GLY A 167 -12.45 19.05 4.93
N VAL A 168 -12.31 18.36 6.05
CA VAL A 168 -13.44 17.91 6.87
C VAL A 168 -14.24 19.11 7.39
N CYS A 169 -15.57 19.03 7.32
CA CYS A 169 -16.45 20.08 7.79
C CYS A 169 -16.38 20.26 9.33
N PRO A 170 -16.76 21.45 9.87
CA PRO A 170 -16.70 21.72 11.32
C PRO A 170 -17.46 20.70 12.17
N ARG A 171 -18.63 20.25 11.71
CA ARG A 171 -19.45 19.26 12.41
C ARG A 171 -18.72 17.91 12.55
N CYS A 172 -18.04 17.43 11.50
CA CYS A 172 -17.24 16.21 11.57
C CYS A 172 -16.01 16.39 12.45
N ARG A 173 -15.40 17.57 12.46
CA ARG A 173 -14.28 17.88 13.33
C ARG A 173 -14.68 17.86 14.82
N GLU A 174 -15.83 18.42 15.15
CA GLU A 174 -16.43 18.35 16.50
C GLU A 174 -16.76 16.89 16.89
N LYS A 175 -17.35 16.13 15.96
CA LYS A 175 -17.61 14.69 16.15
C LYS A 175 -16.31 13.93 16.43
N ALA A 176 -15.21 14.23 15.73
CA ALA A 176 -13.89 13.63 15.96
C ALA A 176 -13.38 13.91 17.38
N ALA A 177 -13.46 15.15 17.84
CA ALA A 177 -13.08 15.53 19.20
C ALA A 177 -13.89 14.74 20.26
N GLY A 178 -15.21 14.66 20.08
CA GLY A 178 -16.08 13.88 20.97
C GLY A 178 -15.77 12.38 20.98
N LEU A 179 -15.37 11.81 19.83
CA LEU A 179 -14.92 10.41 19.74
C LEU A 179 -13.63 10.18 20.51
N LEU A 180 -12.66 11.05 20.36
CA LEU A 180 -11.38 10.98 21.11
C LEU A 180 -11.60 11.09 22.61
N ASP A 181 -12.46 12.01 23.05
CA ASP A 181 -12.77 12.16 24.47
C ASP A 181 -13.49 10.96 25.05
N ARG A 182 -14.41 10.36 24.31
CA ARG A 182 -15.05 9.11 24.73
C ARG A 182 -14.04 7.95 24.82
N ALA A 183 -13.16 7.82 23.83
CA ALA A 183 -12.13 6.80 23.82
C ALA A 183 -11.20 6.92 25.05
N LYS A 184 -10.74 8.15 25.37
CA LYS A 184 -9.89 8.43 26.54
C LYS A 184 -10.62 8.09 27.85
N ARG A 185 -11.87 8.50 28.00
CA ARG A 185 -12.66 8.22 29.22
C ARG A 185 -13.01 6.74 29.39
N SER A 186 -13.08 5.97 28.30
CA SER A 186 -13.45 4.56 28.37
C SER A 186 -12.42 3.68 29.06
N GLY A 187 -11.15 4.07 29.10
CA GLY A 187 -10.05 3.27 29.62
C GLY A 187 -9.78 1.95 28.88
N ARG A 188 -10.47 1.71 27.74
CA ARG A 188 -10.37 0.44 26.99
C ARG A 188 -9.11 0.32 26.14
N TYR A 189 -8.57 1.45 25.70
CA TYR A 189 -7.53 1.50 24.68
C TYR A 189 -6.17 1.77 25.28
N ALA A 190 -5.20 0.96 24.95
CA ALA A 190 -3.81 1.16 25.36
C ALA A 190 -3.17 2.36 24.63
N HIS A 191 -3.58 2.56 23.36
CA HIS A 191 -3.11 3.67 22.55
C HIS A 191 -4.30 4.39 21.92
N ILE A 192 -4.28 5.72 21.97
CA ILE A 192 -5.27 6.57 21.31
C ILE A 192 -4.52 7.57 20.46
N LEU A 193 -4.79 7.54 19.15
CA LEU A 193 -4.14 8.37 18.14
C LEU A 193 -5.17 9.29 17.49
N CYS A 194 -4.72 10.46 17.07
CA CYS A 194 -5.45 11.34 16.18
C CYS A 194 -4.54 11.74 15.02
N ILE A 195 -4.97 11.46 13.82
CA ILE A 195 -4.28 11.87 12.59
C ILE A 195 -5.15 12.94 11.93
N ASP A 196 -4.72 14.20 12.00
CA ASP A 196 -5.38 15.35 11.35
C ASP A 196 -4.52 15.79 10.17
N GLU A 197 -4.99 15.54 8.95
CA GLU A 197 -4.24 15.83 7.73
C GLU A 197 -4.09 17.34 7.47
N ASP A 198 -4.93 18.19 8.05
CA ASP A 198 -4.78 19.64 7.94
C ASP A 198 -3.71 20.18 8.89
N SER A 199 -3.52 19.55 10.05
CA SER A 199 -2.53 19.97 11.05
C SER A 199 -1.12 19.49 10.78
N THR A 200 -0.95 18.44 9.98
CA THR A 200 0.37 17.83 9.70
C THR A 200 1.30 18.70 8.84
N ARG A 201 0.83 19.78 8.25
CA ARG A 201 1.67 20.72 7.48
C ARG A 201 2.53 21.66 8.33
N ASN A 202 2.19 21.87 9.60
CA ASN A 202 2.82 22.91 10.45
C ASN A 202 3.62 22.37 11.64
N THR A 203 3.65 21.08 11.85
CA THR A 203 4.51 20.48 12.90
C THR A 203 5.74 19.88 12.25
N PRO A 204 6.97 20.32 12.64
CA PRO A 204 8.16 19.57 12.30
C PRO A 204 7.95 18.17 12.88
N LYS A 205 8.06 17.14 12.01
CA LYS A 205 7.98 15.73 12.42
C LYS A 205 8.99 15.52 13.54
N LYS A 206 8.55 15.59 14.81
CA LYS A 206 9.35 15.00 15.88
C LYS A 206 9.45 13.52 15.52
N PRO A 207 10.65 12.97 15.39
CA PRO A 207 10.78 11.53 15.19
C PRO A 207 10.02 10.87 16.33
N TRP A 208 9.19 9.88 15.98
CA TRP A 208 8.56 8.98 16.94
C TRP A 208 9.64 8.52 17.91
N PRO A 209 9.48 8.65 19.23
CA PRO A 209 10.46 8.16 20.16
C PRO A 209 10.45 6.64 20.06
N LEU A 210 11.29 6.11 19.17
CA LEU A 210 11.71 4.72 19.21
C LEU A 210 12.41 4.55 20.55
N LYS A 211 11.66 4.14 21.57
CA LYS A 211 12.28 3.62 22.78
C LYS A 211 13.07 2.39 22.34
N GLU A 212 14.40 2.51 22.45
CA GLU A 212 15.42 1.51 22.11
C GLU A 212 15.29 0.17 22.87
N LYS A 213 14.10 -0.37 23.09
CA LYS A 213 13.88 -1.57 23.91
C LYS A 213 12.88 -2.57 23.28
N ILE A 214 12.82 -2.69 21.95
CA ILE A 214 12.01 -3.76 21.35
C ILE A 214 12.89 -4.85 20.71
N TRP A 215 14.22 -4.68 20.71
CA TRP A 215 15.14 -5.69 20.18
C TRP A 215 16.08 -6.18 21.30
N ARG A 216 15.63 -7.15 22.10
CA ARG A 216 16.44 -8.15 22.80
C ARG A 216 15.65 -9.46 22.81
#